data_1daea6b16c0246b8adfe3ce2b8b4abbd
#
_entry.id   1daea6b16c0246b8adfe3ce2b8b4abbd
#
_cell.length_a   1.000
_cell.length_b   1.000
_cell.length_c   1.000
_cell.angle_alpha   90.00
_cell.angle_beta   90.00
_cell.angle_gamma   90.00
#
_symmetry.space_group_name_H-M   'P 1'
#
loop_
_entity.id
_entity.type
_entity.pdbx_description
1 polymer ?
#
loop_
_entity_poly.entity_id
_entity_poly.type
_entity_poly.pdbx_seq_one_letter_code
_entity_poly.pdbx_strand_id
1 'polypeptide(L)'
;MLGKREPEPLGSRGLTIIEEGVFIEGKIYSKGSTRINGIVKGEVISEKELIIGREGKVEANIKTNTSKISGSFKGEMIASGEVEITATGRFIGNLTQKGTLLTIQKGGLFKGQSIVADNQDIYKIEAPERPKVFFEQKPAFSLIKTPSSQNSFDIRNPIPTRTEQNVKI
;
A
#
# COMPACT_ATOMS: atom_id res chain seq x y z
N MET A 1 -46.04 11.94 4.47
CA MET A 1 -45.20 11.10 3.57
C MET A 1 -43.80 11.07 4.13
N LEU A 2 -43.44 10.02 4.79
CA LEU A 2 -42.10 9.80 5.32
C LEU A 2 -41.20 9.36 4.16
N GLY A 3 -40.43 10.29 3.62
CA GLY A 3 -39.40 9.98 2.63
C GLY A 3 -38.38 9.05 3.26
N LYS A 4 -38.36 7.83 2.76
CA LYS A 4 -37.33 6.85 3.03
C LYS A 4 -36.02 7.43 2.53
N ARG A 5 -35.20 7.99 3.43
CA ARG A 5 -33.82 8.30 3.11
C ARG A 5 -33.12 6.97 2.90
N GLU A 6 -32.89 6.63 1.65
CA GLU A 6 -31.91 5.59 1.34
C GLU A 6 -30.59 6.02 1.98
N PRO A 7 -29.93 5.12 2.72
CA PRO A 7 -28.59 5.44 3.19
C PRO A 7 -27.73 5.67 1.95
N GLU A 8 -27.30 6.90 1.76
CA GLU A 8 -26.22 7.20 0.82
C GLU A 8 -25.12 6.20 1.08
N PRO A 9 -24.60 5.51 0.05
CA PRO A 9 -23.43 4.69 0.25
C PRO A 9 -22.40 5.63 0.84
N LEU A 10 -21.96 5.33 2.06
CA LEU A 10 -20.79 5.96 2.67
C LEU A 10 -19.68 5.82 1.62
N GLY A 11 -19.59 6.86 0.77
CA GLY A 11 -18.54 6.96 -0.21
C GLY A 11 -17.27 6.73 0.59
N SER A 12 -16.65 5.60 0.36
CA SER A 12 -15.51 5.12 1.09
C SER A 12 -14.48 6.24 1.11
N ARG A 13 -14.46 7.00 2.19
CA ARG A 13 -13.34 7.85 2.54
C ARG A 13 -12.22 6.88 2.88
N GLY A 14 -11.67 6.25 1.84
CA GLY A 14 -10.56 5.36 2.00
C GLY A 14 -9.44 6.14 2.69
N LEU A 15 -9.18 5.81 3.94
CA LEU A 15 -8.04 6.33 4.68
C LEU A 15 -7.00 5.22 4.74
N THR A 16 -5.85 5.48 4.14
CA THR A 16 -4.68 4.62 4.25
C THR A 16 -3.76 5.17 5.31
N ILE A 17 -3.42 4.36 6.30
CA ILE A 17 -2.51 4.76 7.36
C ILE A 17 -1.30 3.82 7.36
N ILE A 18 -0.11 4.40 7.28
CA ILE A 18 1.17 3.71 7.40
C ILE A 18 1.77 4.17 8.72
N GLU A 19 1.70 3.30 9.72
CA GLU A 19 2.13 3.62 11.06
C GLU A 19 3.66 3.63 11.21
N GLU A 20 4.12 4.18 12.33
CA GLU A 20 5.52 4.17 12.71
C GLU A 20 6.06 2.73 12.78
N GLY A 21 7.31 2.54 12.36
CA GLY A 21 7.93 1.21 12.29
C GLY A 21 7.63 0.44 11.02
N VAL A 22 6.70 0.89 10.19
CA VAL A 22 6.44 0.29 8.88
C VAL A 22 7.44 0.82 7.85
N PHE A 23 8.05 -0.08 7.11
CA PHE A 23 8.91 0.24 5.96
C PHE A 23 8.25 -0.28 4.68
N ILE A 24 8.06 0.60 3.72
CA ILE A 24 7.50 0.26 2.40
C ILE A 24 8.46 0.74 1.32
N GLU A 25 8.76 -0.14 0.39
CA GLU A 25 9.52 0.18 -0.81
C GLU A 25 8.74 -0.27 -2.05
N GLY A 26 8.50 0.65 -2.98
CA GLY A 26 7.76 0.36 -4.19
C GLY A 26 6.76 1.46 -4.57
N LYS A 27 5.66 1.07 -5.20
CA LYS A 27 4.62 1.98 -5.66
C LYS A 27 3.34 1.83 -4.82
N ILE A 28 2.91 2.93 -4.24
CA ILE A 28 1.67 3.03 -3.47
C ILE A 28 0.67 3.86 -4.26
N TYR A 29 -0.52 3.32 -4.44
CA TYR A 29 -1.65 4.05 -5.02
C TYR A 29 -2.84 4.03 -4.07
N SER A 30 -3.36 5.21 -3.76
CA SER A 30 -4.53 5.39 -2.89
C SER A 30 -5.56 6.32 -3.53
N LYS A 31 -6.80 5.88 -3.59
CA LYS A 31 -7.94 6.71 -4.01
C LYS A 31 -8.43 7.68 -2.94
N GLY A 32 -8.07 7.43 -1.71
CA GLY A 32 -8.46 8.22 -0.55
C GLY A 32 -7.36 9.12 -0.04
N SER A 33 -7.51 9.52 1.22
CA SER A 33 -6.47 10.21 1.97
C SER A 33 -5.43 9.20 2.46
N THR A 34 -4.17 9.60 2.46
CA THR A 34 -3.06 8.73 2.91
C THR A 34 -2.28 9.44 4.01
N ARG A 35 -2.09 8.77 5.14
CA ARG A 35 -1.24 9.24 6.22
C ARG A 35 -0.03 8.34 6.39
N ILE A 36 1.15 8.93 6.41
CA ILE A 36 2.43 8.22 6.49
C ILE A 36 3.17 8.67 7.75
N ASN A 37 3.26 7.79 8.73
CA ASN A 37 4.08 7.96 9.93
C ASN A 37 5.36 7.10 9.86
N GLY A 38 5.41 6.12 8.97
CA GLY A 38 6.53 5.21 8.76
C GLY A 38 7.54 5.69 7.71
N ILE A 39 8.29 4.76 7.18
CA ILE A 39 9.30 4.99 6.14
C ILE A 39 8.77 4.50 4.80
N VAL A 40 8.75 5.37 3.81
CA VAL A 40 8.29 5.02 2.45
C VAL A 40 9.34 5.44 1.43
N LYS A 41 9.69 4.52 0.53
CA LYS A 41 10.58 4.76 -0.60
C LYS A 41 9.93 4.34 -1.91
N GLY A 42 10.14 5.11 -2.96
CA GLY A 42 9.67 4.79 -4.31
C GLY A 42 8.69 5.80 -4.89
N GLU A 43 7.45 5.40 -5.12
CA GLU A 43 6.43 6.26 -5.71
C GLU A 43 5.13 6.22 -4.89
N VAL A 44 4.57 7.38 -4.58
CA VAL A 44 3.31 7.49 -3.84
C VAL A 44 2.32 8.33 -4.63
N ILE A 45 1.19 7.75 -4.94
CA ILE A 45 0.10 8.43 -5.64
C ILE A 45 -1.13 8.44 -4.73
N SER A 46 -1.60 9.64 -4.38
CA SER A 46 -2.82 9.83 -3.59
C SER A 46 -3.77 10.76 -4.32
N GLU A 47 -4.98 10.30 -4.62
CA GLU A 47 -5.95 11.13 -5.37
C GLU A 47 -6.51 12.29 -4.55
N LYS A 48 -6.44 12.22 -3.23
CA LYS A 48 -6.98 13.25 -2.34
C LYS A 48 -5.88 13.95 -1.57
N GLU A 49 -5.72 13.60 -0.34
CA GLU A 49 -4.82 14.24 0.60
C GLU A 49 -3.70 13.30 1.02
N LEU A 50 -2.50 13.82 1.07
CA LEU A 50 -1.34 13.13 1.62
C LEU A 50 -0.85 13.85 2.87
N ILE A 51 -0.81 13.14 3.99
CA ILE A 51 -0.31 13.66 5.25
C ILE A 51 0.95 12.89 5.63
N ILE A 52 2.09 13.59 5.71
CA ILE A 52 3.32 13.02 6.27
C ILE A 52 3.39 13.43 7.74
N GLY A 53 3.23 12.46 8.62
CA GLY A 53 3.30 12.68 10.06
C GLY A 53 4.71 13.01 10.54
N ARG A 54 4.87 13.43 11.79
CA ARG A 54 6.16 13.87 12.35
C ARG A 54 7.28 12.83 12.23
N GLU A 55 6.95 11.58 12.47
CA GLU A 55 7.90 10.46 12.43
C GLU A 55 8.08 9.92 11.00
N GLY A 56 7.20 10.37 10.08
CA GLY A 56 7.24 9.95 8.68
C GLY A 56 8.51 10.39 7.97
N LYS A 57 9.16 9.44 7.31
CA LYS A 57 10.30 9.67 6.43
C LYS A 57 9.96 9.15 5.04
N VAL A 58 9.84 10.05 4.10
CA VAL A 58 9.45 9.71 2.74
C VAL A 58 10.54 10.11 1.76
N GLU A 59 11.09 9.13 1.07
CA GLU A 59 12.04 9.31 -0.04
C GLU A 59 11.40 8.81 -1.33
N ALA A 60 10.55 9.63 -1.94
CA ALA A 60 9.71 9.15 -3.04
C ALA A 60 9.34 10.27 -4.02
N ASN A 61 8.89 9.83 -5.20
CA ASN A 61 8.16 10.69 -6.10
C ASN A 61 6.68 10.68 -5.71
N ILE A 62 6.14 11.83 -5.36
CA ILE A 62 4.76 11.95 -4.88
C ILE A 62 3.91 12.66 -5.91
N LYS A 63 2.72 12.11 -6.13
CA LYS A 63 1.67 12.77 -6.90
C LYS A 63 0.38 12.79 -6.08
N THR A 64 -0.08 14.00 -5.77
CA THR A 64 -1.25 14.16 -4.89
C THR A 64 -2.04 15.41 -5.25
N ASN A 65 -3.24 15.53 -4.73
CA ASN A 65 -4.00 16.77 -4.82
C ASN A 65 -3.53 17.76 -3.75
N THR A 66 -3.70 17.42 -2.49
CA THR A 66 -3.33 18.26 -1.35
C THR A 66 -2.28 17.52 -0.49
N SER A 67 -1.33 18.25 0.08
CA SER A 67 -0.27 17.67 0.90
C SER A 67 -0.02 18.46 2.16
N LYS A 68 0.09 17.74 3.29
CA LYS A 68 0.50 18.31 4.59
C LYS A 68 1.72 17.58 5.11
N ILE A 69 2.82 18.31 5.29
CA ILE A 69 4.13 17.72 5.63
C ILE A 69 4.54 18.17 7.03
N SER A 70 4.57 17.22 7.96
CA SER A 70 5.04 17.42 9.33
C SER A 70 6.34 16.67 9.63
N GLY A 71 6.67 15.67 8.82
CA GLY A 71 7.89 14.87 8.89
C GLY A 71 8.94 15.27 7.86
N SER A 72 9.76 14.30 7.46
CA SER A 72 10.81 14.49 6.49
C SER A 72 10.40 13.96 5.11
N PHE A 73 10.47 14.81 4.12
CA PHE A 73 10.26 14.44 2.72
C PHE A 73 11.50 14.76 1.88
N LYS A 74 11.87 13.83 1.03
CA LYS A 74 12.94 14.00 0.06
C LYS A 74 12.54 13.40 -1.29
N GLY A 75 12.63 14.18 -2.33
CA GLY A 75 12.33 13.73 -3.69
C GLY A 75 11.58 14.75 -4.52
N GLU A 76 10.71 14.28 -5.39
CA GLU A 76 9.89 15.11 -6.25
C GLU A 76 8.42 15.02 -5.83
N MET A 77 7.76 16.18 -5.75
CA MET A 77 6.33 16.23 -5.43
C MET A 77 5.58 17.00 -6.51
N ILE A 78 4.50 16.41 -6.98
CA ILE A 78 3.56 17.04 -7.89
C ILE A 78 2.23 17.19 -7.15
N ALA A 79 1.81 18.41 -6.92
CA ALA A 79 0.57 18.72 -6.22
C ALA A 79 -0.35 19.60 -7.07
N SER A 80 -1.60 19.18 -7.24
CA SER A 80 -2.59 19.97 -7.98
C SER A 80 -3.31 21.02 -7.13
N GLY A 81 -3.22 20.92 -5.81
CA GLY A 81 -3.82 21.83 -4.84
C GLY A 81 -2.82 22.37 -3.83
N GLU A 82 -3.26 22.57 -2.61
CA GLU A 82 -2.49 23.19 -1.54
C GLU A 82 -1.40 22.25 -0.98
N VAL A 83 -0.22 22.84 -0.74
CA VAL A 83 0.88 22.19 -0.03
C VAL A 83 1.19 22.97 1.25
N GLU A 84 1.04 22.32 2.40
CA GLU A 84 1.34 22.89 3.70
C GLU A 84 2.56 22.19 4.32
N ILE A 85 3.58 22.96 4.68
CA ILE A 85 4.73 22.48 5.44
C ILE A 85 4.60 23.02 6.87
N THR A 86 4.38 22.12 7.82
CA THR A 86 4.22 22.50 9.22
C THR A 86 5.54 22.88 9.88
N ALA A 87 5.49 23.39 11.10
CA ALA A 87 6.67 23.83 11.85
C ALA A 87 7.77 22.76 12.03
N THR A 88 7.40 21.48 12.00
CA THR A 88 8.34 20.36 12.09
C THR A 88 8.67 19.72 10.76
N GLY A 89 7.96 20.14 9.69
CA GLY A 89 8.10 19.59 8.36
C GLY A 89 9.42 19.99 7.69
N ARG A 90 10.03 19.02 7.02
CA ARG A 90 11.24 19.23 6.21
C ARG A 90 10.98 18.71 4.81
N PHE A 91 11.01 19.60 3.87
CA PHE A 91 10.89 19.30 2.45
C PHE A 91 12.25 19.53 1.75
N ILE A 92 12.76 18.53 1.09
CA ILE A 92 14.00 18.59 0.33
C ILE A 92 13.75 18.02 -1.06
N GLY A 93 13.83 18.87 -2.08
CA GLY A 93 13.66 18.42 -3.46
C GLY A 93 12.85 19.38 -4.32
N ASN A 94 12.21 18.86 -5.34
CA ASN A 94 11.47 19.66 -6.30
C ASN A 94 9.96 19.57 -6.02
N LEU A 95 9.31 20.73 -5.99
CA LEU A 95 7.87 20.82 -5.88
C LEU A 95 7.30 21.39 -7.18
N THR A 96 6.45 20.63 -7.85
CA THR A 96 5.67 21.11 -8.99
C THR A 96 4.22 21.23 -8.57
N GLN A 97 3.65 22.44 -8.69
CA GLN A 97 2.27 22.68 -8.25
C GLN A 97 1.47 23.48 -9.28
N LYS A 98 0.17 23.25 -9.27
CA LYS A 98 -0.78 24.01 -10.07
C LYS A 98 -1.24 25.22 -9.25
N GLY A 99 -0.68 26.38 -9.52
CA GLY A 99 -0.97 27.56 -8.74
C GLY A 99 0.05 27.81 -7.62
N THR A 100 -0.21 28.77 -6.76
CA THR A 100 0.76 29.32 -5.80
C THR A 100 0.38 29.06 -4.34
N LEU A 101 -0.28 27.95 -4.05
CA LEU A 101 -0.75 27.62 -2.69
C LEU A 101 0.28 26.80 -1.92
N LEU A 102 1.47 27.37 -1.71
CA LEU A 102 2.47 26.80 -0.80
C LEU A 102 2.47 27.57 0.51
N THR A 103 2.12 26.89 1.59
CA THR A 103 2.13 27.44 2.93
C THR A 103 3.24 26.80 3.76
N ILE A 104 4.16 27.61 4.28
CA ILE A 104 5.23 27.16 5.16
C ILE A 104 5.03 27.81 6.52
N GLN A 105 4.77 26.99 7.56
CA GLN A 105 4.65 27.48 8.92
C GLN A 105 6.01 27.85 9.50
N LYS A 106 6.00 28.75 10.48
CA LYS A 106 7.23 29.14 11.20
C LYS A 106 7.92 27.91 11.79
N GLY A 107 9.16 27.66 11.39
CA GLY A 107 9.94 26.50 11.78
C GLY A 107 10.02 25.40 10.70
N GLY A 108 9.13 25.41 9.73
CA GLY A 108 9.18 24.51 8.57
C GLY A 108 10.38 24.79 7.66
N LEU A 109 10.99 23.74 7.13
CA LEU A 109 12.13 23.83 6.22
C LEU A 109 11.71 23.41 4.82
N PHE A 110 11.92 24.31 3.86
CA PHE A 110 11.84 24.01 2.43
C PHE A 110 13.21 24.23 1.79
N LYS A 111 13.75 23.19 1.19
CA LYS A 111 15.02 23.24 0.47
C LYS A 111 14.88 22.60 -0.91
N GLY A 112 14.88 23.42 -1.92
CA GLY A 112 14.72 22.94 -3.29
C GLY A 112 14.10 23.98 -4.21
N GLN A 113 13.49 23.51 -5.28
CA GLN A 113 12.82 24.35 -6.26
C GLN A 113 11.32 24.16 -6.19
N SER A 114 10.56 25.27 -6.26
CA SER A 114 9.13 25.26 -6.45
C SER A 114 8.82 25.78 -7.84
N ILE A 115 8.17 24.97 -8.63
CA ILE A 115 7.81 25.25 -10.02
C ILE A 115 6.28 25.28 -10.10
N VAL A 116 5.75 26.36 -10.64
CA VAL A 116 4.34 26.46 -10.98
C VAL A 116 4.18 26.07 -12.45
N ALA A 117 3.45 25.01 -12.71
CA ALA A 117 3.17 24.54 -14.05
C ALA A 117 1.67 24.53 -14.31
N ASP A 118 1.25 25.20 -15.37
CA ASP A 118 -0.17 25.23 -15.78
C ASP A 118 -0.59 24.03 -16.64
N ASN A 119 0.35 23.14 -16.95
CA ASN A 119 0.07 21.97 -17.76
C ASN A 119 -0.77 20.97 -16.97
N GLN A 120 -2.03 20.80 -17.37
CA GLN A 120 -2.99 19.93 -16.68
C GLN A 120 -2.63 18.44 -16.77
N ASP A 121 -1.90 18.03 -17.79
CA ASP A 121 -1.54 16.63 -18.00
C ASP A 121 -0.59 16.09 -16.91
N ILE A 122 0.25 16.96 -16.33
CA ILE A 122 1.17 16.59 -15.26
C ILE A 122 0.41 16.17 -13.99
N TYR A 123 -0.74 16.82 -13.76
CA TYR A 123 -1.56 16.61 -12.56
C TYR A 123 -2.57 15.47 -12.69
N LYS A 124 -2.73 14.93 -13.89
CA LYS A 124 -3.65 13.82 -14.10
C LYS A 124 -3.14 12.59 -13.35
N ILE A 125 -3.90 12.19 -12.36
CA ILE A 125 -3.64 10.96 -11.63
C ILE A 125 -4.31 9.82 -12.39
N GLU A 126 -3.51 8.98 -13.03
CA GLU A 126 -3.99 7.76 -13.63
C GLU A 126 -3.88 6.64 -12.62
N ALA A 127 -5.02 5.98 -12.36
CA ALA A 127 -5.00 4.77 -11.56
C ALA A 127 -4.12 3.74 -12.29
N PRO A 128 -3.13 3.14 -11.61
CA PRO A 128 -2.40 2.05 -12.21
C PRO A 128 -3.40 0.97 -12.61
N GLU A 129 -3.27 0.46 -13.82
CA GLU A 129 -4.04 -0.71 -14.21
C GLU A 129 -3.81 -1.75 -13.13
N ARG A 130 -4.89 -2.16 -12.49
CA ARG A 130 -4.80 -3.26 -11.53
C ARG A 130 -4.21 -4.42 -12.30
N PRO A 131 -3.06 -4.97 -11.89
CA PRO A 131 -2.63 -6.21 -12.46
C PRO A 131 -3.84 -7.12 -12.36
N LYS A 132 -4.33 -7.60 -13.48
CA LYS A 132 -5.30 -8.68 -13.49
C LYS A 132 -4.57 -9.82 -12.80
N VAL A 133 -4.71 -9.88 -11.49
CA VAL A 133 -4.29 -11.06 -10.76
C VAL A 133 -5.24 -12.11 -11.29
N PHE A 134 -4.80 -12.79 -12.33
CA PHE A 134 -5.34 -14.08 -12.61
C PHE A 134 -5.01 -14.90 -11.36
N PHE A 135 -5.94 -14.90 -10.44
CA PHE A 135 -6.12 -16.09 -9.66
C PHE A 135 -6.56 -17.13 -10.69
N GLU A 136 -5.61 -17.64 -11.41
CA GLU A 136 -5.76 -18.94 -11.96
C GLU A 136 -6.03 -19.80 -10.73
N GLN A 137 -7.30 -19.94 -10.43
CA GLN A 137 -7.78 -20.95 -9.53
C GLN A 137 -7.42 -22.27 -10.22
N LYS A 138 -6.14 -22.61 -10.19
CA LYS A 138 -5.80 -23.99 -10.19
C LYS A 138 -6.34 -24.48 -8.86
N PRO A 139 -7.39 -25.28 -8.86
CA PRO A 139 -7.80 -25.93 -7.64
C PRO A 139 -6.68 -26.92 -7.29
N ALA A 140 -5.60 -26.40 -6.74
CA ALA A 140 -4.50 -27.22 -6.25
C ALA A 140 -4.99 -28.23 -5.22
N PHE A 141 -6.12 -27.96 -4.60
CA PHE A 141 -6.81 -28.87 -3.70
C PHE A 141 -7.58 -29.99 -4.38
N SER A 142 -8.01 -29.87 -5.63
CA SER A 142 -8.69 -30.95 -6.32
C SER A 142 -7.73 -31.99 -6.89
N LEU A 143 -6.44 -31.71 -6.94
CA LEU A 143 -5.40 -32.64 -7.39
C LEU A 143 -4.75 -33.42 -6.25
N ILE A 144 -5.01 -33.05 -5.00
CA ILE A 144 -4.75 -33.94 -3.87
C ILE A 144 -5.94 -34.89 -3.79
N LYS A 145 -6.03 -35.78 -4.77
CA LYS A 145 -6.66 -37.06 -4.51
C LYS A 145 -5.80 -37.68 -3.43
N THR A 146 -6.23 -37.58 -2.21
CA THR A 146 -5.70 -38.43 -1.16
C THR A 146 -5.70 -39.83 -1.71
N PRO A 147 -4.57 -40.53 -1.79
CA PRO A 147 -4.56 -41.92 -2.18
C PRO A 147 -5.10 -42.79 -1.05
N SER A 148 -6.13 -42.28 -0.36
CA SER A 148 -6.70 -42.94 0.82
C SER A 148 -7.59 -44.11 0.48
N SER A 149 -7.90 -44.30 -0.79
CA SER A 149 -8.83 -45.38 -1.16
C SER A 149 -8.14 -46.61 -1.70
N GLN A 150 -6.83 -46.63 -1.83
CA GLN A 150 -6.15 -47.79 -2.41
C GLN A 150 -5.08 -48.45 -1.52
N ASN A 151 -4.78 -47.82 -0.42
CA ASN A 151 -4.12 -48.53 0.67
C ASN A 151 -5.16 -48.93 1.70
N SER A 152 -6.16 -49.68 1.24
CA SER A 152 -6.73 -50.63 2.14
C SER A 152 -5.57 -51.56 2.51
N PHE A 153 -5.04 -51.37 3.69
CA PHE A 153 -4.28 -52.44 4.34
C PHE A 153 -5.20 -53.63 4.29
N ASP A 154 -4.88 -54.56 3.43
CA ASP A 154 -5.59 -55.82 3.40
C ASP A 154 -5.25 -56.56 4.69
N ILE A 155 -6.14 -56.37 5.67
CA ILE A 155 -6.07 -57.04 6.97
C ILE A 155 -6.09 -58.57 6.81
N ARG A 156 -6.27 -59.05 5.59
CA ARG A 156 -6.33 -60.46 5.24
C ARG A 156 -4.98 -61.11 4.96
N ASN A 157 -3.91 -60.35 4.97
CA ASN A 157 -2.55 -60.88 4.97
C ASN A 157 -1.98 -60.69 6.38
N PRO A 158 -2.16 -61.70 7.25
CA PRO A 158 -1.42 -61.69 8.49
C PRO A 158 0.07 -61.67 8.14
N ILE A 159 0.78 -60.76 8.73
CA ILE A 159 2.24 -60.74 8.71
C ILE A 159 2.68 -62.15 9.05
N PRO A 160 3.46 -62.85 8.21
CA PRO A 160 3.97 -64.16 8.59
C PRO A 160 4.80 -63.98 9.85
N THR A 161 4.29 -64.47 10.95
CA THR A 161 5.05 -64.56 12.16
C THR A 161 6.24 -65.44 11.83
N ARG A 162 7.39 -64.79 11.89
CA ARG A 162 8.68 -65.49 11.77
C ARG A 162 8.75 -66.50 12.83
N THR A 163 8.52 -67.76 12.44
CA THR A 163 8.70 -68.90 13.30
C THR A 163 10.19 -68.90 13.65
N GLU A 164 10.47 -68.72 14.91
CA GLU A 164 11.80 -68.93 15.43
C GLU A 164 12.19 -70.36 15.15
N GLN A 165 13.13 -70.53 14.23
CA GLN A 165 13.78 -71.81 14.08
C GLN A 165 14.69 -71.98 15.27
N ASN A 166 14.27 -72.91 16.11
CA ASN A 166 15.10 -73.52 17.11
C ASN A 166 16.47 -73.86 16.55
N VAL A 167 17.46 -73.13 17.01
CA VAL A 167 18.84 -73.56 16.88
C VAL A 167 19.04 -74.67 17.85
N LYS A 168 19.02 -75.89 17.36
CA LYS A 168 19.56 -77.02 18.04
C LYS A 168 21.06 -76.99 17.98
N ILE A 169 21.67 -76.97 19.09
CA ILE A 169 23.11 -77.20 19.33
C ILE A 169 23.62 -78.44 18.74
#